data_d74205ea947c8fa09b504ffe58955235
#
_entry.id   d74205ea947c8fa09b504ffe58955235
#
_cell.length_a   1.000
_cell.length_b   1.000
_cell.length_c   1.000
_cell.angle_alpha   90.00
_cell.angle_beta   90.00
_cell.angle_gamma   90.00
#
_symmetry.space_group_name_H-M   'P 1'
#
loop_
_entity.id
_entity.type
_entity.pdbx_description
1 polymer ?
#
loop_
_entity_poly.entity_id
_entity_poly.type
_entity_poly.pdbx_seq_one_letter_code
_entity_poly.pdbx_strand_id
1 'polypeptide(L)'
;MTPTLRRLAFGLAFCATFAASGLAQAQNALDTIQRAKTVRIAIPTDYPPYGFVGKDLKPQGLDIDMANHVAAKLGVKLELVPVNSSNRIPYLQTRKADIVISTLGKTPEREQVVDFTHAYSPFFQAVFAPKSLAIKSWADLSGKTVSVTRGAMADTELAKMIPAGTEVRRFEDHVGTVSAFVSGQVQVIATSAAEAGTIMAQNPQLHVEFKLLLKESPNFIGVNKGETALRDRLNQIILEARQSGEIDKLSLKWLGRPAGDLPL
;
A
#
# COMPACT_ATOMS: atom_id res chain seq x y z
N MET A 1 -59.07 67.63 -16.09
CA MET A 1 -57.69 68.06 -16.22
C MET A 1 -56.84 67.06 -15.47
N THR A 2 -56.17 66.29 -16.23
CA THR A 2 -55.00 65.36 -16.08
C THR A 2 -54.52 64.93 -14.71
N PRO A 3 -54.54 63.62 -14.48
CA PRO A 3 -53.80 62.97 -13.40
C PRO A 3 -52.48 62.38 -13.96
N THR A 4 -51.33 62.95 -13.63
CA THR A 4 -50.03 62.38 -13.86
C THR A 4 -49.14 62.82 -12.73
N LEU A 5 -48.81 61.89 -11.83
CA LEU A 5 -47.60 61.88 -10.98
C LEU A 5 -47.80 60.90 -9.76
N ARG A 6 -47.88 59.64 -10.07
CA ARG A 6 -47.88 58.62 -8.99
C ARG A 6 -47.32 57.27 -9.47
N ARG A 7 -46.16 57.30 -10.12
CA ARG A 7 -45.39 56.05 -10.53
C ARG A 7 -43.94 56.35 -10.58
N LEU A 8 -43.28 56.47 -9.46
CA LEU A 8 -41.79 56.42 -9.38
C LEU A 8 -41.34 56.29 -7.93
N ALA A 9 -41.58 55.16 -7.29
CA ALA A 9 -40.98 54.79 -6.03
C ALA A 9 -41.14 53.28 -5.71
N PHE A 10 -40.91 52.40 -6.69
CA PHE A 10 -40.83 50.96 -6.45
C PHE A 10 -39.81 50.38 -7.40
N GLY A 11 -38.54 50.48 -7.07
CA GLY A 11 -37.51 49.97 -7.96
C GLY A 11 -36.09 50.09 -7.43
N LEU A 12 -35.80 49.86 -6.15
CA LEU A 12 -34.43 49.87 -5.62
C LEU A 12 -34.32 49.12 -4.28
N ALA A 13 -34.85 47.89 -4.23
CA ALA A 13 -34.69 47.03 -3.07
C ALA A 13 -34.54 45.55 -3.45
N PHE A 14 -33.81 45.25 -4.57
CA PHE A 14 -33.63 43.86 -5.01
C PHE A 14 -32.23 43.63 -5.63
N CYS A 15 -31.16 44.00 -4.92
CA CYS A 15 -29.78 43.67 -5.33
C CYS A 15 -28.83 43.67 -4.15
N ALA A 16 -29.11 42.93 -3.07
CA ALA A 16 -28.14 42.77 -1.98
C ALA A 16 -28.22 41.41 -1.27
N THR A 17 -28.47 40.33 -2.03
CA THR A 17 -28.46 38.97 -1.47
C THR A 17 -27.76 37.98 -2.38
N PHE A 18 -26.57 38.35 -2.91
CA PHE A 18 -25.76 37.41 -3.67
C PHE A 18 -24.27 37.67 -3.41
N ALA A 19 -23.77 37.40 -2.22
CA ALA A 19 -22.34 37.29 -1.95
C ALA A 19 -22.03 36.49 -0.68
N ALA A 20 -22.77 35.42 -0.43
CA ALA A 20 -22.37 34.40 0.53
C ALA A 20 -22.24 33.06 -0.19
N SER A 21 -21.59 33.05 -1.37
CA SER A 21 -21.02 31.82 -1.90
C SER A 21 -19.87 31.48 -0.97
N GLY A 22 -20.20 30.83 0.16
CA GLY A 22 -19.20 30.20 1.00
C GLY A 22 -18.33 29.37 0.09
N LEU A 23 -17.04 29.70 0.06
CA LEU A 23 -16.01 28.80 -0.43
C LEU A 23 -16.21 27.49 0.33
N ALA A 24 -16.91 26.55 -0.29
CA ALA A 24 -16.87 25.17 0.13
C ALA A 24 -15.41 24.76 -0.03
N GLN A 25 -14.62 25.00 1.00
CA GLN A 25 -13.27 24.41 1.09
C GLN A 25 -13.49 22.93 0.92
N ALA A 26 -13.00 22.39 -0.18
CA ALA A 26 -13.01 20.96 -0.40
C ALA A 26 -12.42 20.32 0.86
N GLN A 27 -13.29 19.66 1.62
CA GLN A 27 -12.94 19.08 2.91
C GLN A 27 -11.84 18.06 2.66
N ASN A 28 -10.58 18.35 3.05
CA ASN A 28 -9.47 17.43 2.88
C ASN A 28 -9.63 16.20 3.78
N ALA A 29 -8.98 15.13 3.41
CA ALA A 29 -9.12 13.85 4.12
C ALA A 29 -8.62 13.96 5.58
N LEU A 30 -7.59 14.76 5.87
CA LEU A 30 -7.09 14.96 7.24
C LEU A 30 -8.16 15.56 8.16
N ASP A 31 -8.84 16.60 7.72
CA ASP A 31 -9.93 17.23 8.49
C ASP A 31 -11.11 16.28 8.71
N THR A 32 -11.39 15.45 7.69
CA THR A 32 -12.44 14.41 7.77
C THR A 32 -12.11 13.38 8.85
N ILE A 33 -10.88 12.86 8.84
CA ILE A 33 -10.35 11.92 9.82
C ILE A 33 -10.39 12.53 11.23
N GLN A 34 -9.94 13.78 11.38
CA GLN A 34 -9.90 14.47 12.67
C GLN A 34 -11.30 14.72 13.25
N ARG A 35 -12.28 15.05 12.42
CA ARG A 35 -13.68 15.24 12.83
C ARG A 35 -14.35 13.91 13.19
N ALA A 36 -14.14 12.88 12.37
CA ALA A 36 -14.68 11.55 12.62
C ALA A 36 -14.02 10.84 13.81
N LYS A 37 -12.85 11.32 14.28
CA LYS A 37 -12.03 10.66 15.30
C LYS A 37 -11.68 9.21 14.94
N THR A 38 -11.64 8.91 13.65
CA THR A 38 -11.36 7.56 13.12
C THR A 38 -10.63 7.66 11.79
N VAL A 39 -9.61 6.84 11.60
CA VAL A 39 -8.90 6.66 10.33
C VAL A 39 -9.08 5.22 9.86
N ARG A 40 -9.49 5.06 8.59
CA ARG A 40 -9.63 3.76 7.91
C ARG A 40 -8.35 3.47 7.15
N ILE A 41 -7.63 2.45 7.58
CA ILE A 41 -6.33 2.09 6.97
C ILE A 41 -6.45 0.74 6.29
N ALA A 42 -6.23 0.72 4.97
CA ALA A 42 -6.16 -0.51 4.19
C ALA A 42 -4.86 -1.26 4.49
N ILE A 43 -4.98 -2.52 4.90
CA ILE A 43 -3.88 -3.38 5.34
C ILE A 43 -3.97 -4.78 4.70
N PRO A 44 -2.82 -5.47 4.49
CA PRO A 44 -2.84 -6.86 4.08
C PRO A 44 -3.22 -7.76 5.28
N THR A 45 -3.84 -8.91 5.00
CA THR A 45 -4.20 -9.90 6.04
C THR A 45 -3.67 -11.29 5.74
N ASP A 46 -2.94 -11.45 4.65
CA ASP A 46 -2.49 -12.73 4.10
C ASP A 46 -1.00 -12.72 3.70
N TYR A 47 -0.25 -11.68 4.11
CA TYR A 47 1.12 -11.43 3.66
C TYR A 47 2.11 -11.33 4.84
N PRO A 48 2.47 -12.45 5.49
CA PRO A 48 3.50 -12.44 6.54
C PRO A 48 4.89 -12.08 5.95
N PRO A 49 5.69 -11.29 6.67
CA PRO A 49 5.49 -10.75 8.01
C PRO A 49 4.87 -9.33 8.02
N TYR A 50 4.34 -8.83 6.89
CA TYR A 50 3.84 -7.45 6.76
C TYR A 50 2.45 -7.28 7.37
N GLY A 51 1.49 -8.15 7.01
CA GLY A 51 0.16 -8.16 7.59
C GLY A 51 -0.50 -9.53 7.39
N PHE A 52 -0.90 -10.15 8.49
CA PHE A 52 -1.50 -11.49 8.50
C PHE A 52 -2.33 -11.70 9.77
N VAL A 53 -3.14 -12.73 9.77
CA VAL A 53 -3.91 -13.15 10.95
C VAL A 53 -3.08 -14.12 11.77
N GLY A 54 -2.82 -13.77 13.02
CA GLY A 54 -2.07 -14.61 13.95
C GLY A 54 -2.85 -15.83 14.47
N LYS A 55 -2.18 -16.65 15.27
CA LYS A 55 -2.81 -17.82 15.92
C LYS A 55 -3.92 -17.42 16.91
N ASP A 56 -3.87 -16.21 17.43
CA ASP A 56 -4.87 -15.60 18.31
C ASP A 56 -6.02 -14.95 17.54
N LEU A 57 -6.09 -15.16 16.22
CA LEU A 57 -7.05 -14.60 15.27
C LEU A 57 -7.01 -13.08 15.16
N LYS A 58 -5.93 -12.44 15.61
CA LYS A 58 -5.76 -10.99 15.51
C LYS A 58 -4.85 -10.61 14.34
N PRO A 59 -5.12 -9.48 13.67
CA PRO A 59 -4.21 -8.91 12.69
C PRO A 59 -2.88 -8.54 13.36
N GLN A 60 -1.77 -8.93 12.73
CA GLN A 60 -0.42 -8.61 13.18
C GLN A 60 0.53 -8.50 11.97
N GLY A 61 1.68 -7.87 12.18
CA GLY A 61 2.67 -7.66 11.13
C GLY A 61 3.21 -6.23 11.13
N LEU A 62 4.21 -5.98 10.30
CA LEU A 62 4.87 -4.68 10.21
C LEU A 62 3.88 -3.57 9.83
N ASP A 63 3.04 -3.82 8.83
CA ASP A 63 2.06 -2.84 8.33
C ASP A 63 0.95 -2.58 9.36
N ILE A 64 0.59 -3.61 10.15
CA ILE A 64 -0.39 -3.48 11.24
C ILE A 64 0.18 -2.61 12.37
N ASP A 65 1.43 -2.86 12.78
CA ASP A 65 2.09 -2.05 13.81
C ASP A 65 2.29 -0.60 13.32
N MET A 66 2.65 -0.40 12.05
CA MET A 66 2.75 0.94 11.47
C MET A 66 1.38 1.64 11.40
N ALA A 67 0.30 0.93 11.09
CA ALA A 67 -1.05 1.49 11.11
C ALA A 67 -1.47 1.93 12.51
N ASN A 68 -1.17 1.13 13.54
CA ASN A 68 -1.37 1.51 14.94
C ASN A 68 -0.57 2.75 15.33
N HIS A 69 0.71 2.82 14.93
CA HIS A 69 1.57 3.98 15.18
C HIS A 69 0.99 5.25 14.54
N VAL A 70 0.58 5.19 13.27
CA VAL A 70 -0.02 6.31 12.54
C VAL A 70 -1.31 6.79 13.21
N ALA A 71 -2.22 5.88 13.55
CA ALA A 71 -3.48 6.25 14.21
C ALA A 71 -3.26 6.89 15.58
N ALA A 72 -2.33 6.36 16.38
CA ALA A 72 -1.94 6.94 17.66
C ALA A 72 -1.36 8.36 17.52
N LYS A 73 -0.50 8.59 16.51
CA LYS A 73 0.10 9.89 16.22
C LYS A 73 -0.90 10.91 15.63
N LEU A 74 -1.94 10.43 14.96
CA LEU A 74 -3.08 11.25 14.53
C LEU A 74 -4.06 11.55 15.67
N GLY A 75 -3.98 10.83 16.79
CA GLY A 75 -4.89 10.97 17.93
C GLY A 75 -6.32 10.50 17.63
N VAL A 76 -6.48 9.47 16.81
CA VAL A 76 -7.77 8.94 16.36
C VAL A 76 -7.86 7.42 16.51
N LYS A 77 -9.08 6.88 16.47
CA LYS A 77 -9.32 5.43 16.45
C LYS A 77 -8.87 4.83 15.12
N LEU A 78 -8.23 3.66 15.18
CA LEU A 78 -7.89 2.86 14.01
C LEU A 78 -9.06 1.95 13.62
N GLU A 79 -9.41 1.98 12.33
CA GLU A 79 -10.25 0.99 11.68
C GLU A 79 -9.43 0.30 10.58
N LEU A 80 -9.18 -0.99 10.74
CA LEU A 80 -8.45 -1.79 9.77
C LEU A 80 -9.39 -2.22 8.64
N VAL A 81 -8.97 -1.97 7.39
CA VAL A 81 -9.71 -2.36 6.18
C VAL A 81 -8.91 -3.41 5.44
N PRO A 82 -9.30 -4.70 5.49
CA PRO A 82 -8.62 -5.77 4.77
C PRO A 82 -8.60 -5.55 3.27
N VAL A 83 -7.41 -5.70 2.65
CA VAL A 83 -7.24 -5.61 1.19
C VAL A 83 -6.28 -6.67 0.68
N ASN A 84 -6.46 -7.08 -0.57
CA ASN A 84 -5.45 -7.78 -1.36
C ASN A 84 -4.62 -6.80 -2.21
N SER A 85 -3.61 -7.30 -2.90
CA SER A 85 -2.70 -6.46 -3.68
C SER A 85 -3.38 -5.67 -4.81
N SER A 86 -4.44 -6.20 -5.43
CA SER A 86 -5.11 -5.57 -6.56
C SER A 86 -6.12 -4.48 -6.18
N ASN A 87 -6.72 -4.55 -5.00
CA ASN A 87 -7.77 -3.61 -4.60
C ASN A 87 -7.30 -2.46 -3.70
N ARG A 88 -6.01 -2.40 -3.32
CA ARG A 88 -5.42 -1.32 -2.49
C ARG A 88 -5.73 0.08 -3.02
N ILE A 89 -5.36 0.35 -4.28
CA ILE A 89 -5.58 1.64 -4.94
C ILE A 89 -7.08 1.91 -5.20
N PRO A 90 -7.87 0.97 -5.73
CA PRO A 90 -9.33 1.13 -5.83
C PRO A 90 -10.01 1.51 -4.50
N TYR A 91 -9.55 0.99 -3.36
CA TYR A 91 -10.14 1.35 -2.05
C TYR A 91 -9.82 2.79 -1.63
N LEU A 92 -8.64 3.32 -1.97
CA LEU A 92 -8.37 4.76 -1.83
C LEU A 92 -9.28 5.60 -2.72
N GLN A 93 -9.32 5.28 -4.03
CA GLN A 93 -10.08 6.05 -5.01
C GLN A 93 -11.58 6.09 -4.72
N THR A 94 -12.14 4.99 -4.20
CA THR A 94 -13.55 4.89 -3.81
C THR A 94 -13.82 5.33 -2.38
N ARG A 95 -12.80 5.85 -1.68
CA ARG A 95 -12.89 6.30 -0.27
C ARG A 95 -13.40 5.22 0.69
N LYS A 96 -13.16 3.94 0.38
CA LYS A 96 -13.37 2.83 1.32
C LYS A 96 -12.27 2.79 2.38
N ALA A 97 -11.09 3.29 2.06
CA ALA A 97 -9.99 3.55 2.98
C ALA A 97 -9.50 4.98 2.80
N ASP A 98 -8.98 5.58 3.87
CA ASP A 98 -8.38 6.91 3.88
C ASP A 98 -6.88 6.83 3.54
N ILE A 99 -6.24 5.75 3.95
CA ILE A 99 -4.80 5.49 3.85
C ILE A 99 -4.59 4.03 3.44
N VAL A 100 -3.54 3.76 2.67
CA VAL A 100 -3.04 2.40 2.42
C VAL A 100 -1.68 2.22 3.10
N ILE A 101 -1.59 1.26 4.02
CA ILE A 101 -0.35 0.73 4.60
C ILE A 101 -0.36 -0.78 4.32
N SER A 102 0.09 -1.15 3.13
CA SER A 102 -0.06 -2.53 2.62
C SER A 102 1.02 -2.82 1.58
N THR A 103 2.29 -2.80 2.00
CA THR A 103 3.45 -3.07 1.13
C THR A 103 3.37 -2.36 -0.23
N LEU A 104 2.94 -1.10 -0.23
CA LEU A 104 2.70 -0.35 -1.46
C LEU A 104 4.00 0.27 -1.98
N GLY A 105 4.58 -0.34 -3.01
CA GLY A 105 5.72 0.22 -3.73
C GLY A 105 5.29 1.31 -4.72
N LYS A 106 6.19 2.28 -4.95
CA LYS A 106 6.00 3.39 -5.88
C LYS A 106 6.32 2.96 -7.32
N THR A 107 5.43 3.28 -8.25
CA THR A 107 5.66 3.16 -9.69
C THR A 107 5.08 4.37 -10.42
N PRO A 108 5.60 4.74 -11.62
CA PRO A 108 5.07 5.87 -12.38
C PRO A 108 3.55 5.79 -12.63
N GLU A 109 3.02 4.59 -12.89
CA GLU A 109 1.59 4.37 -13.13
C GLU A 109 0.78 4.63 -11.87
N ARG A 110 1.27 4.17 -10.71
CA ARG A 110 0.61 4.39 -9.41
C ARG A 110 0.66 5.86 -9.00
N GLU A 111 1.77 6.56 -9.27
CA GLU A 111 1.93 7.98 -8.97
C GLU A 111 0.97 8.89 -9.74
N GLN A 112 0.41 8.43 -10.85
CA GLN A 112 -0.63 9.17 -11.58
C GLN A 112 -1.96 9.24 -10.82
N VAL A 113 -2.25 8.25 -9.98
CA VAL A 113 -3.58 8.06 -9.37
C VAL A 113 -3.60 8.13 -7.84
N VAL A 114 -2.43 8.04 -7.18
CA VAL A 114 -2.27 8.18 -5.73
C VAL A 114 -1.02 8.99 -5.41
N ASP A 115 -0.98 9.60 -4.23
CA ASP A 115 0.21 10.24 -3.69
C ASP A 115 0.86 9.33 -2.64
N PHE A 116 2.19 9.39 -2.58
CA PHE A 116 3.01 8.59 -1.69
C PHE A 116 3.69 9.46 -0.64
N THR A 117 3.87 8.89 0.54
CA THR A 117 4.66 9.48 1.63
C THR A 117 6.16 9.21 1.45
N HIS A 118 6.96 9.58 2.44
CA HIS A 118 8.29 9.00 2.67
C HIS A 118 8.18 7.49 2.91
N ALA A 119 9.27 6.77 2.67
CA ALA A 119 9.30 5.33 2.91
C ALA A 119 9.30 4.99 4.40
N TYR A 120 8.60 3.90 4.78
CA TYR A 120 8.52 3.43 6.17
C TYR A 120 9.17 2.07 6.40
N SER A 121 9.45 1.29 5.35
CA SER A 121 10.16 0.01 5.50
C SER A 121 10.95 -0.36 4.25
N PRO A 122 12.06 -1.09 4.39
CA PRO A 122 12.75 -1.67 3.25
C PRO A 122 11.88 -2.76 2.62
N PHE A 123 11.94 -2.90 1.29
CA PHE A 123 11.23 -3.93 0.58
C PHE A 123 12.02 -4.39 -0.64
N PHE A 124 12.05 -5.71 -0.84
CA PHE A 124 12.93 -6.35 -1.79
C PHE A 124 12.18 -7.51 -2.44
N GLN A 125 12.04 -7.46 -3.76
CA GLN A 125 11.31 -8.42 -4.58
C GLN A 125 12.29 -9.27 -5.38
N ALA A 126 12.05 -10.57 -5.42
CA ALA A 126 12.90 -11.49 -6.15
C ALA A 126 12.14 -12.74 -6.64
N VAL A 127 12.81 -13.50 -7.44
CA VAL A 127 12.42 -14.85 -7.85
C VAL A 127 13.13 -15.87 -6.96
N PHE A 128 12.38 -16.81 -6.42
CA PHE A 128 12.85 -17.89 -5.56
C PHE A 128 12.41 -19.24 -6.13
N ALA A 129 13.25 -20.25 -5.94
CA ALA A 129 13.00 -21.62 -6.37
C ALA A 129 13.82 -22.60 -5.53
N PRO A 130 13.51 -23.91 -5.57
CA PRO A 130 14.35 -24.93 -4.97
C PRO A 130 15.78 -24.87 -5.49
N LYS A 131 16.76 -25.15 -4.64
CA LYS A 131 18.20 -25.18 -4.98
C LYS A 131 18.50 -26.07 -6.19
N SER A 132 17.80 -27.19 -6.32
CA SER A 132 17.92 -28.12 -7.44
C SER A 132 17.56 -27.55 -8.79
N LEU A 133 16.76 -26.46 -8.84
CA LEU A 133 16.36 -25.81 -10.08
C LEU A 133 17.41 -24.74 -10.45
N ALA A 134 18.18 -25.02 -11.50
CA ALA A 134 19.21 -24.11 -12.00
C ALA A 134 18.55 -22.91 -12.71
N ILE A 135 18.54 -21.75 -12.07
CA ILE A 135 18.11 -20.45 -12.63
C ILE A 135 19.24 -19.47 -12.30
N LYS A 136 19.96 -19.02 -13.33
CA LYS A 136 21.08 -18.06 -13.22
C LYS A 136 20.82 -16.79 -14.00
N SER A 137 19.87 -16.83 -14.92
CA SER A 137 19.48 -15.70 -15.77
C SER A 137 17.96 -15.71 -16.01
N TRP A 138 17.42 -14.62 -16.48
CA TRP A 138 15.99 -14.52 -16.86
C TRP A 138 15.62 -15.54 -17.93
N ALA A 139 16.53 -15.83 -18.89
CA ALA A 139 16.29 -16.81 -19.95
C ALA A 139 15.99 -18.22 -19.39
N ASP A 140 16.52 -18.58 -18.24
CA ASP A 140 16.32 -19.91 -17.62
C ASP A 140 14.89 -20.11 -17.09
N LEU A 141 14.04 -19.07 -17.07
CA LEU A 141 12.63 -19.16 -16.74
C LEU A 141 11.78 -19.67 -17.91
N SER A 142 12.31 -19.70 -19.15
CA SER A 142 11.61 -20.30 -20.28
C SER A 142 11.26 -21.76 -20.02
N GLY A 143 10.02 -22.15 -20.29
CA GLY A 143 9.48 -23.46 -19.98
C GLY A 143 9.21 -23.73 -18.49
N LYS A 144 9.34 -22.73 -17.61
CA LYS A 144 9.00 -22.85 -16.19
C LYS A 144 7.63 -22.25 -15.89
N THR A 145 7.06 -22.72 -14.77
CA THR A 145 5.85 -22.13 -14.18
C THR A 145 6.22 -21.25 -12.99
N VAL A 146 5.75 -20.00 -12.98
CA VAL A 146 6.03 -19.00 -11.93
C VAL A 146 4.73 -18.57 -11.28
N SER A 147 4.61 -18.67 -9.95
CA SER A 147 3.51 -18.06 -9.21
C SER A 147 3.82 -16.63 -8.81
N VAL A 148 2.82 -15.78 -8.86
CA VAL A 148 2.89 -14.38 -8.40
C VAL A 148 1.51 -13.91 -7.95
N THR A 149 1.47 -13.01 -6.97
CA THR A 149 0.21 -12.39 -6.52
C THR A 149 -0.18 -11.26 -7.45
N ARG A 150 -1.40 -11.32 -8.00
CA ARG A 150 -1.96 -10.30 -8.90
C ARG A 150 -1.89 -8.90 -8.30
N GLY A 151 -1.35 -7.94 -9.06
CA GLY A 151 -1.25 -6.54 -8.65
C GLY A 151 -0.19 -6.26 -7.58
N ALA A 152 0.58 -7.26 -7.13
CA ALA A 152 1.77 -7.05 -6.32
C ALA A 152 2.89 -6.37 -7.12
N MET A 153 3.89 -5.81 -6.43
CA MET A 153 5.07 -5.25 -7.10
C MET A 153 5.81 -6.32 -7.91
N ALA A 154 5.90 -7.55 -7.38
CA ALA A 154 6.50 -8.67 -8.09
C ALA A 154 5.80 -8.97 -9.43
N ASP A 155 4.47 -8.91 -9.50
CA ASP A 155 3.72 -9.10 -10.74
C ASP A 155 4.03 -8.02 -11.77
N THR A 156 4.05 -6.76 -11.33
CA THR A 156 4.36 -5.61 -12.20
C THR A 156 5.78 -5.68 -12.77
N GLU A 157 6.76 -6.02 -11.95
CA GLU A 157 8.17 -6.08 -12.37
C GLU A 157 8.46 -7.35 -13.17
N LEU A 158 7.91 -8.50 -12.76
CA LEU A 158 8.05 -9.75 -13.49
C LEU A 158 7.55 -9.64 -14.94
N ALA A 159 6.41 -8.97 -15.15
CA ALA A 159 5.84 -8.79 -16.48
C ALA A 159 6.76 -8.05 -17.47
N LYS A 160 7.71 -7.26 -16.97
CA LYS A 160 8.71 -6.53 -17.79
C LYS A 160 9.92 -7.37 -18.17
N MET A 161 10.20 -8.44 -17.42
CA MET A 161 11.46 -9.17 -17.47
C MET A 161 11.30 -10.63 -17.90
N ILE A 162 10.07 -11.13 -17.90
CA ILE A 162 9.76 -12.54 -18.14
C ILE A 162 10.04 -12.92 -19.60
N PRO A 163 10.82 -13.98 -19.89
CA PRO A 163 11.07 -14.42 -21.25
C PRO A 163 9.87 -15.15 -21.85
N ALA A 164 9.82 -15.17 -23.18
CA ALA A 164 8.83 -15.99 -23.90
C ALA A 164 8.92 -17.46 -23.47
N GLY A 165 7.76 -18.13 -23.43
CA GLY A 165 7.66 -19.54 -23.04
C GLY A 165 7.59 -19.77 -21.52
N THR A 166 7.63 -18.73 -20.69
CA THR A 166 7.38 -18.86 -19.24
C THR A 166 5.88 -18.78 -18.96
N GLU A 167 5.35 -19.72 -18.19
CA GLU A 167 3.96 -19.71 -17.73
C GLU A 167 3.84 -18.94 -16.40
N VAL A 168 3.23 -17.76 -16.41
CA VAL A 168 2.99 -16.96 -15.19
C VAL A 168 1.59 -17.22 -14.66
N ARG A 169 1.47 -17.85 -13.49
CA ARG A 169 0.21 -18.09 -12.78
C ARG A 169 -0.01 -17.00 -11.73
N ARG A 170 -1.03 -16.20 -11.96
CA ARG A 170 -1.44 -15.09 -11.10
C ARG A 170 -2.53 -15.52 -10.15
N PHE A 171 -2.25 -15.48 -8.86
CA PHE A 171 -3.22 -15.76 -7.80
C PHE A 171 -3.77 -14.47 -7.22
N GLU A 172 -4.99 -14.51 -6.69
CA GLU A 172 -5.67 -13.31 -6.17
C GLU A 172 -5.07 -12.81 -4.85
N ASP A 173 -4.41 -13.71 -4.10
CA ASP A 173 -3.85 -13.45 -2.79
C ASP A 173 -2.48 -14.12 -2.58
N HIS A 174 -1.81 -13.78 -1.49
CA HIS A 174 -0.49 -14.34 -1.14
C HIS A 174 -0.60 -15.80 -0.70
N VAL A 175 -1.68 -16.18 -0.02
CA VAL A 175 -1.90 -17.57 0.42
C VAL A 175 -1.95 -18.51 -0.78
N GLY A 176 -2.74 -18.19 -1.80
CA GLY A 176 -2.82 -18.96 -3.04
C GLY A 176 -1.49 -19.03 -3.79
N THR A 177 -0.78 -17.88 -3.86
CA THR A 177 0.54 -17.79 -4.50
C THR A 177 1.56 -18.72 -3.83
N VAL A 178 1.64 -18.69 -2.50
CA VAL A 178 2.56 -19.52 -1.70
C VAL A 178 2.14 -20.98 -1.75
N SER A 179 0.85 -21.28 -1.59
CA SER A 179 0.33 -22.65 -1.62
C SER A 179 0.63 -23.37 -2.93
N ALA A 180 0.47 -22.69 -4.06
CA ALA A 180 0.80 -23.24 -5.37
C ALA A 180 2.29 -23.59 -5.50
N PHE A 181 3.17 -22.78 -4.92
CA PHE A 181 4.61 -23.06 -4.91
C PHE A 181 4.97 -24.19 -3.94
N VAL A 182 4.48 -24.13 -2.70
CA VAL A 182 4.80 -25.13 -1.66
C VAL A 182 4.27 -26.51 -2.03
N SER A 183 3.10 -26.61 -2.69
CA SER A 183 2.54 -27.88 -3.18
C SER A 183 3.23 -28.43 -4.44
N GLY A 184 4.14 -27.67 -5.04
CA GLY A 184 4.79 -28.07 -6.31
C GLY A 184 3.91 -27.91 -7.55
N GLN A 185 2.76 -27.23 -7.44
CA GLN A 185 1.92 -26.90 -8.59
C GLN A 185 2.61 -25.94 -9.56
N VAL A 186 3.51 -25.09 -9.04
CA VAL A 186 4.43 -24.25 -9.78
C VAL A 186 5.86 -24.47 -9.30
N GLN A 187 6.83 -24.23 -10.17
CA GLN A 187 8.26 -24.49 -9.88
C GLN A 187 8.97 -23.33 -9.23
N VAL A 188 8.45 -22.12 -9.43
CA VAL A 188 9.11 -20.85 -9.09
C VAL A 188 8.08 -19.91 -8.45
N ILE A 189 8.52 -19.10 -7.49
CA ILE A 189 7.70 -18.05 -6.89
C ILE A 189 8.39 -16.68 -7.04
N ALA A 190 7.62 -15.67 -7.44
CA ALA A 190 8.04 -14.28 -7.45
C ALA A 190 7.36 -13.54 -6.29
N THR A 191 8.14 -13.16 -5.27
CA THR A 191 7.63 -12.54 -4.05
C THR A 191 8.70 -11.72 -3.32
N SER A 192 8.38 -11.20 -2.11
CA SER A 192 9.36 -10.51 -1.28
C SER A 192 10.35 -11.47 -0.61
N ALA A 193 11.56 -10.97 -0.35
CA ALA A 193 12.56 -11.73 0.39
C ALA A 193 12.07 -12.11 1.81
N ALA A 194 11.28 -11.25 2.46
CA ALA A 194 10.76 -11.53 3.79
C ALA A 194 9.71 -12.67 3.78
N GLU A 195 8.79 -12.67 2.79
CA GLU A 195 7.85 -13.79 2.62
C GLU A 195 8.58 -15.08 2.25
N ALA A 196 9.57 -15.01 1.33
CA ALA A 196 10.41 -16.14 1.01
C ALA A 196 11.14 -16.71 2.24
N GLY A 197 11.64 -15.84 3.13
CA GLY A 197 12.18 -16.24 4.43
C GLY A 197 11.18 -17.00 5.30
N THR A 198 9.94 -16.57 5.32
CA THR A 198 8.83 -17.27 6.01
C THR A 198 8.58 -18.64 5.38
N ILE A 199 8.55 -18.73 4.05
CA ILE A 199 8.40 -20.01 3.33
C ILE A 199 9.53 -20.96 3.66
N MET A 200 10.79 -20.49 3.62
CA MET A 200 11.98 -21.28 3.94
C MET A 200 11.93 -21.83 5.39
N ALA A 201 11.54 -20.99 6.34
CA ALA A 201 11.43 -21.39 7.74
C ALA A 201 10.34 -22.44 7.99
N GLN A 202 9.21 -22.34 7.29
CA GLN A 202 8.08 -23.25 7.44
C GLN A 202 8.20 -24.51 6.60
N ASN A 203 9.01 -24.49 5.53
CA ASN A 203 9.17 -25.59 4.57
C ASN A 203 10.64 -25.88 4.25
N PRO A 204 11.48 -26.21 5.25
CA PRO A 204 12.91 -26.38 5.07
C PRO A 204 13.27 -27.49 4.05
N GLN A 205 12.38 -28.49 3.89
CA GLN A 205 12.55 -29.58 2.92
C GLN A 205 12.54 -29.13 1.46
N LEU A 206 11.99 -27.97 1.15
CA LEU A 206 11.97 -27.44 -0.22
C LEU A 206 13.32 -26.85 -0.65
N HIS A 207 14.24 -26.61 0.29
CA HIS A 207 15.56 -26.03 0.04
C HIS A 207 15.47 -24.79 -0.88
N VAL A 208 14.52 -23.89 -0.59
CA VAL A 208 14.29 -22.67 -1.39
C VAL A 208 15.46 -21.72 -1.26
N GLU A 209 15.87 -21.12 -2.36
CA GLU A 209 16.90 -20.09 -2.39
C GLU A 209 16.54 -18.95 -3.34
N PHE A 210 17.20 -17.80 -3.15
CA PHE A 210 17.16 -16.67 -4.08
C PHE A 210 17.72 -17.06 -5.44
N LYS A 211 17.08 -16.59 -6.51
CA LYS A 211 17.53 -16.81 -7.88
C LYS A 211 17.83 -15.50 -8.62
N LEU A 212 16.86 -14.62 -8.76
CA LEU A 212 16.98 -13.39 -9.54
C LEU A 212 16.33 -12.22 -8.81
N LEU A 213 17.01 -11.09 -8.78
CA LEU A 213 16.44 -9.84 -8.25
C LEU A 213 15.39 -9.28 -9.23
N LEU A 214 14.21 -8.97 -8.74
CA LEU A 214 13.19 -8.24 -9.48
C LEU A 214 13.31 -6.73 -9.26
N LYS A 215 13.24 -6.31 -8.01
CA LYS A 215 13.23 -4.90 -7.66
C LYS A 215 13.59 -4.68 -6.19
N GLU A 216 14.44 -3.71 -5.92
CA GLU A 216 14.50 -3.06 -4.62
C GLU A 216 13.56 -1.85 -4.65
N SER A 217 12.56 -1.84 -3.80
CA SER A 217 11.61 -0.74 -3.71
C SER A 217 11.09 -0.66 -2.29
N PRO A 218 11.39 0.40 -1.55
CA PRO A 218 10.83 0.59 -0.21
C PRO A 218 9.30 0.59 -0.25
N ASN A 219 8.69 0.35 0.92
CA ASN A 219 7.25 0.51 1.11
C ASN A 219 6.91 1.94 1.53
N PHE A 220 5.85 2.46 0.95
CA PHE A 220 5.34 3.79 1.17
C PHE A 220 3.88 3.73 1.64
N ILE A 221 3.45 4.73 2.39
CA ILE A 221 2.03 4.92 2.67
C ILE A 221 1.40 5.60 1.45
N GLY A 222 0.25 5.10 1.01
CA GLY A 222 -0.53 5.70 -0.07
C GLY A 222 -1.71 6.51 0.47
N VAL A 223 -1.96 7.66 -0.15
CA VAL A 223 -3.17 8.47 0.06
C VAL A 223 -3.80 8.81 -1.28
N ASN A 224 -5.07 9.20 -1.29
CA ASN A 224 -5.72 9.62 -2.52
C ASN A 224 -4.96 10.79 -3.17
N LYS A 225 -5.00 10.85 -4.50
CA LYS A 225 -4.35 11.91 -5.26
C LYS A 225 -4.84 13.29 -4.82
N GLY A 226 -3.89 14.20 -4.53
CA GLY A 226 -4.19 15.57 -4.11
C GLY A 226 -4.45 15.75 -2.61
N GLU A 227 -4.45 14.70 -1.80
CA GLU A 227 -4.60 14.79 -0.33
C GLU A 227 -3.29 15.22 0.34
N THR A 228 -2.79 16.42 -0.04
CA THR A 228 -1.47 16.93 0.37
C THR A 228 -1.37 17.14 1.86
N ALA A 229 -2.39 17.67 2.52
CA ALA A 229 -2.38 17.89 3.97
C ALA A 229 -2.25 16.57 4.76
N LEU A 230 -2.96 15.52 4.32
CA LEU A 230 -2.85 14.20 4.93
C LEU A 230 -1.47 13.60 4.67
N ARG A 231 -0.98 13.62 3.43
CA ARG A 231 0.35 13.15 3.06
C ARG A 231 1.45 13.82 3.88
N ASP A 232 1.40 15.15 4.00
CA ASP A 232 2.44 15.91 4.69
C ASP A 232 2.41 15.63 6.21
N ARG A 233 1.23 15.45 6.80
CA ARG A 233 1.10 15.00 8.19
C ARG A 233 1.67 13.59 8.40
N LEU A 234 1.42 12.67 7.47
CA LEU A 234 1.99 11.32 7.50
C LEU A 234 3.51 11.35 7.34
N ASN A 235 4.04 12.20 6.48
CA ASN A 235 5.47 12.41 6.33
C ASN A 235 6.13 12.86 7.64
N GLN A 236 5.51 13.78 8.36
CA GLN A 236 5.97 14.20 9.70
C GLN A 236 5.98 13.01 10.68
N ILE A 237 4.92 12.19 10.69
CA ILE A 237 4.84 11.00 11.54
C ILE A 237 5.96 10.01 11.21
N ILE A 238 6.24 9.77 9.92
CA ILE A 238 7.33 8.89 9.50
C ILE A 238 8.69 9.45 9.92
N LEU A 239 8.93 10.75 9.75
CA LEU A 239 10.18 11.39 10.18
C LEU A 239 10.38 11.30 11.70
N GLU A 240 9.34 11.56 12.48
CA GLU A 240 9.37 11.38 13.94
C GLU A 240 9.68 9.92 14.32
N ALA A 241 9.06 8.95 13.62
CA ALA A 241 9.27 7.52 13.85
C ALA A 241 10.71 7.07 13.48
N ARG A 242 11.31 7.67 12.45
CA ARG A 242 12.73 7.45 12.11
C ARG A 242 13.65 8.02 13.18
N GLN A 243 13.44 9.27 13.59
CA GLN A 243 14.26 9.96 14.59
C GLN A 243 14.20 9.29 15.97
N SER A 244 13.04 8.75 16.34
CA SER A 244 12.85 8.03 17.61
C SER A 244 13.33 6.58 17.58
N GLY A 245 13.74 6.04 16.40
CA GLY A 245 14.11 4.64 16.22
C GLY A 245 12.92 3.67 16.11
N GLU A 246 11.69 4.18 16.07
CA GLU A 246 10.50 3.29 15.95
C GLU A 246 10.48 2.53 14.62
N ILE A 247 10.92 3.14 13.51
CA ILE A 247 11.04 2.45 12.21
C ILE A 247 12.01 1.27 12.30
N ASP A 248 13.19 1.46 12.91
CA ASP A 248 14.17 0.38 13.09
C ASP A 248 13.64 -0.71 14.02
N LYS A 249 12.96 -0.35 15.10
CA LYS A 249 12.32 -1.29 16.02
C LYS A 249 11.29 -2.18 15.32
N LEU A 250 10.42 -1.59 14.47
CA LEU A 250 9.46 -2.34 13.67
C LEU A 250 10.15 -3.26 12.66
N SER A 251 11.19 -2.76 11.97
CA SER A 251 11.98 -3.53 11.02
C SER A 251 12.69 -4.70 11.70
N LEU A 252 13.35 -4.48 12.82
CA LEU A 252 14.00 -5.54 13.61
C LEU A 252 13.00 -6.59 14.07
N LYS A 253 11.83 -6.18 14.59
CA LYS A 253 10.79 -7.08 15.07
C LYS A 253 10.28 -8.01 13.97
N TRP A 254 10.03 -7.47 12.78
CA TRP A 254 9.32 -8.20 11.73
C TRP A 254 10.20 -8.71 10.60
N LEU A 255 11.29 -8.00 10.28
CA LEU A 255 12.20 -8.35 9.19
C LEU A 255 13.56 -8.86 9.66
N GLY A 256 13.81 -8.85 10.98
CA GLY A 256 15.07 -9.34 11.59
C GLY A 256 16.30 -8.47 11.31
N ARG A 257 16.11 -7.27 10.75
CA ARG A 257 17.19 -6.33 10.41
C ARG A 257 16.72 -4.88 10.57
N PRO A 258 17.65 -3.91 10.78
CA PRO A 258 17.32 -2.49 10.74
C PRO A 258 16.73 -2.08 9.40
N ALA A 259 15.96 -0.99 9.39
CA ALA A 259 15.37 -0.45 8.16
C ALA A 259 16.44 0.11 7.20
N GLY A 260 17.55 0.59 7.75
CA GLY A 260 18.60 1.23 6.97
C GLY A 260 18.19 2.59 6.40
N ASP A 261 18.91 3.04 5.38
CA ASP A 261 18.61 4.31 4.72
C ASP A 261 17.39 4.15 3.81
N LEU A 262 16.29 4.76 4.23
CA LEU A 262 15.06 4.82 3.46
C LEU A 262 14.93 6.18 2.76
N PRO A 263 14.45 6.24 1.50
CA PRO A 263 14.24 7.52 0.81
C PRO A 263 13.14 8.36 1.49
N LEU A 264 13.32 9.68 1.37
CA LEU A 264 12.33 10.69 1.79
C LEU A 264 11.31 10.91 0.70
#